data_d375ddaa53b13bf5300d30ff223dc94e
#
_entry.id   d375ddaa53b13bf5300d30ff223dc94e
#
_cell.length_a   1.000
_cell.length_b   1.000
_cell.length_c   1.000
_cell.angle_alpha   90.00
_cell.angle_beta   90.00
_cell.angle_gamma   90.00
#
_symmetry.space_group_name_H-M   'P 1'
#
loop_
_entity.id
_entity.type
_entity.pdbx_description
1 polymer ?
#
loop_
_entity_poly.entity_id
_entity_poly.type
_entity_poly.pdbx_seq_one_letter_code
_entity_poly.pdbx_strand_id
1 'polypeptide(L)'
;MMGVLEKALHWKHTQRIITFVIILNAAVLGILTDRTLSVEEISLLEMIDKACLVIFTVELIAKLLVYRRSFWSEGWNIFDFVIVLSSIIFISSSVSVIRAFRIFRLLKALAEFPELQILVSSMLKAIPSMSWALLLLFIIFYIFGVFGSTMYGDTFPELFGDIGGSMFTLFQVMTFESWATAVARPIMEVYDYAWIYFLIFILLTAITLLNVMVGIVVEAVGTISAAVKERQAAEAAENASPEVREADEIEAEIRQHLAQIEALLEVRNR
;
A
#
# COMPACT_ATOMS: atom_id res chain seq x y z
N MET A 1 -28.66 -17.20 -16.02
CA MET A 1 -27.29 -17.71 -15.93
C MET A 1 -26.39 -16.79 -15.13
N MET A 2 -26.39 -15.46 -15.35
CA MET A 2 -25.58 -14.48 -14.59
C MET A 2 -25.88 -14.46 -13.09
N GLY A 3 -27.14 -14.43 -12.66
CA GLY A 3 -27.50 -14.43 -11.23
C GLY A 3 -27.14 -15.71 -10.47
N VAL A 4 -26.92 -16.82 -11.16
CA VAL A 4 -26.46 -18.07 -10.54
C VAL A 4 -24.95 -18.00 -10.30
N LEU A 5 -24.17 -17.45 -11.27
CA LEU A 5 -22.72 -17.22 -11.14
C LEU A 5 -22.40 -16.19 -10.03
N GLU A 6 -23.19 -15.12 -9.93
CA GLU A 6 -23.04 -14.11 -8.88
C GLU A 6 -23.29 -14.70 -7.48
N LYS A 7 -24.38 -15.49 -7.33
CA LYS A 7 -24.65 -16.21 -6.09
C LYS A 7 -23.56 -17.23 -5.74
N ALA A 8 -23.00 -17.90 -6.75
CA ALA A 8 -21.93 -18.84 -6.54
C ALA A 8 -20.63 -18.17 -6.09
N LEU A 9 -20.28 -16.99 -6.62
CA LEU A 9 -19.10 -16.21 -6.21
C LEU A 9 -19.22 -15.70 -4.76
N HIS A 10 -20.43 -15.24 -4.35
CA HIS A 10 -20.67 -14.75 -2.98
C HIS A 10 -21.01 -15.85 -1.97
N TRP A 11 -21.04 -17.10 -2.40
CA TRP A 11 -21.35 -18.20 -1.51
C TRP A 11 -20.18 -18.44 -0.53
N LYS A 12 -20.47 -18.53 0.76
CA LYS A 12 -19.47 -18.70 1.84
C LYS A 12 -18.53 -19.90 1.61
N HIS A 13 -19.01 -20.96 0.94
CA HIS A 13 -18.17 -22.11 0.62
C HIS A 13 -17.16 -21.82 -0.50
N THR A 14 -17.54 -21.04 -1.51
CA THR A 14 -16.62 -20.63 -2.58
C THR A 14 -15.47 -19.80 -2.01
N GLN A 15 -15.77 -18.83 -1.17
CA GLN A 15 -14.75 -18.02 -0.49
C GLN A 15 -13.81 -18.87 0.37
N ARG A 16 -14.35 -19.84 1.13
CA ARG A 16 -13.53 -20.77 1.91
C ARG A 16 -12.64 -21.65 1.04
N ILE A 17 -13.14 -22.11 -0.11
CA ILE A 17 -12.36 -22.89 -1.05
C ILE A 17 -11.21 -22.06 -1.62
N ILE A 18 -11.48 -20.83 -2.06
CA ILE A 18 -10.45 -19.92 -2.57
C ILE A 18 -9.40 -19.62 -1.49
N THR A 19 -9.82 -19.31 -0.27
CA THR A 19 -8.91 -19.14 0.87
C THR A 19 -8.03 -20.37 1.09
N PHE A 20 -8.62 -21.56 1.08
CA PHE A 20 -7.86 -22.81 1.23
C PHE A 20 -6.85 -22.99 0.09
N VAL A 21 -7.24 -22.71 -1.15
CA VAL A 21 -6.34 -22.79 -2.32
C VAL A 21 -5.20 -21.78 -2.21
N ILE A 22 -5.43 -20.57 -1.69
CA ILE A 22 -4.38 -19.59 -1.45
C ILE A 22 -3.38 -20.12 -0.42
N ILE A 23 -3.87 -20.66 0.71
CA ILE A 23 -3.00 -21.21 1.75
C ILE A 23 -2.21 -22.43 1.23
N LEU A 24 -2.88 -23.32 0.50
CA LEU A 24 -2.23 -24.47 -0.12
C LEU A 24 -1.13 -24.03 -1.09
N ASN A 25 -1.43 -23.05 -1.94
CA ASN A 25 -0.45 -22.52 -2.89
C ASN A 25 0.75 -21.87 -2.18
N ALA A 26 0.51 -21.15 -1.08
CA ALA A 26 1.57 -20.58 -0.25
C ALA A 26 2.49 -21.67 0.32
N ALA A 27 1.91 -22.75 0.86
CA ALA A 27 2.67 -23.87 1.40
C ALA A 27 3.49 -24.59 0.29
N VAL A 28 2.87 -24.84 -0.87
CA VAL A 28 3.54 -25.47 -2.02
C VAL A 28 4.73 -24.62 -2.49
N LEU A 29 4.55 -23.32 -2.65
CA LEU A 29 5.64 -22.41 -3.06
C LEU A 29 6.75 -22.35 -2.01
N GLY A 30 6.39 -22.40 -0.71
CA GLY A 30 7.38 -22.47 0.37
C GLY A 30 8.20 -23.76 0.31
N ILE A 31 7.54 -24.92 0.16
CA ILE A 31 8.24 -26.20 0.06
C ILE A 31 9.13 -26.25 -1.19
N LEU A 32 8.70 -25.70 -2.33
CA LEU A 32 9.49 -25.63 -3.55
C LEU A 32 10.81 -24.83 -3.43
N THR A 33 11.03 -24.12 -2.33
CA THR A 33 12.31 -23.46 -2.05
C THR A 33 13.36 -24.42 -1.47
N ASP A 34 12.95 -25.57 -0.99
CA ASP A 34 13.84 -26.58 -0.46
C ASP A 34 14.65 -27.22 -1.61
N ARG A 35 15.97 -27.20 -1.46
CA ARG A 35 16.93 -27.74 -2.45
C ARG A 35 17.18 -29.22 -2.28
N THR A 36 16.62 -29.87 -1.26
CA THR A 36 16.79 -31.29 -0.96
C THR A 36 15.74 -32.17 -1.62
N LEU A 37 14.72 -31.56 -2.25
CA LEU A 37 13.62 -32.24 -2.89
C LEU A 37 14.08 -33.11 -4.08
N SER A 38 13.47 -34.30 -4.19
CA SER A 38 13.64 -35.16 -5.36
C SER A 38 12.91 -34.59 -6.59
N VAL A 39 13.33 -35.01 -7.77
CA VAL A 39 12.70 -34.60 -9.05
C VAL A 39 11.20 -34.92 -9.09
N GLU A 40 10.81 -36.07 -8.50
CA GLU A 40 9.41 -36.49 -8.44
C GLU A 40 8.57 -35.58 -7.54
N GLU A 41 9.10 -35.22 -6.36
CA GLU A 41 8.44 -34.28 -5.43
C GLU A 41 8.28 -32.87 -6.03
N ILE A 42 9.32 -32.37 -6.71
CA ILE A 42 9.24 -31.09 -7.42
C ILE A 42 8.15 -31.15 -8.49
N SER A 43 8.10 -32.21 -9.29
CA SER A 43 7.08 -32.38 -10.35
C SER A 43 5.66 -32.40 -9.79
N LEU A 44 5.44 -33.09 -8.66
CA LEU A 44 4.15 -33.15 -7.98
C LEU A 44 3.74 -31.75 -7.45
N LEU A 45 4.65 -31.07 -6.79
CA LEU A 45 4.40 -29.72 -6.25
C LEU A 45 4.12 -28.71 -7.36
N GLU A 46 4.84 -28.76 -8.47
CA GLU A 46 4.57 -27.92 -9.64
C GLU A 46 3.20 -28.22 -10.28
N MET A 47 2.76 -29.47 -10.27
CA MET A 47 1.43 -29.83 -10.75
C MET A 47 0.35 -29.23 -9.84
N ILE A 48 0.52 -29.30 -8.52
CA ILE A 48 -0.41 -28.69 -7.57
C ILE A 48 -0.42 -27.16 -7.74
N ASP A 49 0.75 -26.52 -7.91
CA ASP A 49 0.88 -25.10 -8.17
C ASP A 49 0.12 -24.66 -9.42
N LYS A 50 0.25 -25.39 -10.52
CA LYS A 50 -0.51 -25.16 -11.76
C LYS A 50 -2.01 -25.34 -11.56
N ALA A 51 -2.43 -26.36 -10.80
CA ALA A 51 -3.85 -26.57 -10.49
C ALA A 51 -4.44 -25.39 -9.69
N CYS A 52 -3.71 -24.88 -8.70
CA CYS A 52 -4.11 -23.67 -7.97
C CYS A 52 -4.28 -22.47 -8.90
N LEU A 53 -3.33 -22.25 -9.83
CA LEU A 53 -3.45 -21.15 -10.80
C LEU A 53 -4.64 -21.30 -11.73
N VAL A 54 -4.98 -22.51 -12.18
CA VAL A 54 -6.19 -22.77 -12.98
C VAL A 54 -7.43 -22.36 -12.19
N ILE A 55 -7.51 -22.69 -10.90
CA ILE A 55 -8.64 -22.31 -10.04
C ILE A 55 -8.74 -20.77 -9.94
N PHE A 56 -7.63 -20.07 -9.69
CA PHE A 56 -7.61 -18.60 -9.64
C PHE A 56 -8.00 -17.96 -10.98
N THR A 57 -7.57 -18.56 -12.09
CA THR A 57 -7.93 -18.08 -13.43
C THR A 57 -9.42 -18.25 -13.71
N VAL A 58 -10.01 -19.40 -13.33
CA VAL A 58 -11.45 -19.64 -13.48
C VAL A 58 -12.25 -18.66 -12.62
N GLU A 59 -11.84 -18.43 -11.38
CA GLU A 59 -12.46 -17.44 -10.48
C GLU A 59 -12.41 -16.04 -11.09
N LEU A 60 -11.23 -15.61 -11.59
CA LEU A 60 -11.06 -14.32 -12.22
C LEU A 60 -11.95 -14.14 -13.45
N ILE A 61 -12.03 -15.16 -14.32
CA ILE A 61 -12.92 -15.15 -15.48
C ILE A 61 -14.38 -15.03 -15.03
N ALA A 62 -14.78 -15.75 -13.98
CA ALA A 62 -16.13 -15.66 -13.43
C ALA A 62 -16.43 -14.25 -12.91
N LYS A 63 -15.50 -13.63 -12.17
CA LYS A 63 -15.59 -12.20 -11.72
C LYS A 63 -15.74 -11.26 -12.92
N LEU A 64 -14.92 -11.41 -13.97
CA LEU A 64 -14.98 -10.59 -15.19
C LEU A 64 -16.34 -10.72 -15.92
N LEU A 65 -16.88 -11.93 -16.00
CA LEU A 65 -18.18 -12.17 -16.64
C LEU A 65 -19.35 -11.60 -15.84
N VAL A 66 -19.29 -11.64 -14.50
CA VAL A 66 -20.33 -11.14 -13.61
C VAL A 66 -20.29 -9.62 -13.53
N TYR A 67 -19.14 -9.05 -13.19
CA TYR A 67 -19.01 -7.61 -12.93
C TYR A 67 -18.81 -6.77 -14.21
N ARG A 68 -18.37 -7.36 -15.31
CA ARG A 68 -18.18 -6.70 -16.61
C ARG A 68 -17.46 -5.34 -16.49
N ARG A 69 -18.14 -4.23 -16.81
CA ARG A 69 -17.55 -2.87 -16.73
C ARG A 69 -17.29 -2.44 -15.28
N SER A 70 -18.13 -2.86 -14.34
CA SER A 70 -17.96 -2.55 -12.91
C SER A 70 -16.70 -3.20 -12.33
N PHE A 71 -16.20 -4.29 -12.93
CA PHE A 71 -14.94 -4.92 -12.54
C PHE A 71 -13.78 -3.92 -12.53
N TRP A 72 -13.69 -3.08 -13.54
CA TRP A 72 -12.62 -2.10 -13.70
C TRP A 72 -12.75 -0.84 -12.83
N SER A 73 -13.89 -0.66 -12.18
CA SER A 73 -14.12 0.45 -11.24
C SER A 73 -13.64 0.15 -9.83
N GLU A 74 -13.38 -1.12 -9.53
CA GLU A 74 -12.96 -1.57 -8.20
C GLU A 74 -11.47 -1.93 -8.19
N GLY A 75 -10.69 -1.18 -7.38
CA GLY A 75 -9.23 -1.33 -7.34
C GLY A 75 -8.77 -2.73 -6.94
N TRP A 76 -9.49 -3.42 -6.04
CA TRP A 76 -9.15 -4.77 -5.61
C TRP A 76 -9.36 -5.82 -6.70
N ASN A 77 -10.35 -5.65 -7.56
CA ASN A 77 -10.55 -6.52 -8.72
C ASN A 77 -9.43 -6.34 -9.75
N ILE A 78 -9.00 -5.08 -9.98
CA ILE A 78 -7.86 -4.78 -10.86
C ILE A 78 -6.58 -5.40 -10.29
N PHE A 79 -6.36 -5.28 -8.97
CA PHE A 79 -5.21 -5.88 -8.30
C PHE A 79 -5.19 -7.41 -8.46
N ASP A 80 -6.33 -8.09 -8.21
CA ASP A 80 -6.47 -9.54 -8.42
C ASP A 80 -6.18 -9.93 -9.88
N PHE A 81 -6.70 -9.16 -10.83
CA PHE A 81 -6.42 -9.35 -12.27
C PHE A 81 -4.93 -9.26 -12.59
N VAL A 82 -4.23 -8.23 -12.11
CA VAL A 82 -2.79 -8.04 -12.34
C VAL A 82 -1.98 -9.20 -11.75
N ILE A 83 -2.31 -9.65 -10.55
CA ILE A 83 -1.63 -10.77 -9.89
C ILE A 83 -1.81 -12.07 -10.65
N VAL A 84 -3.02 -12.41 -11.06
CA VAL A 84 -3.29 -13.66 -11.79
C VAL A 84 -2.67 -13.61 -13.18
N LEU A 85 -2.83 -12.49 -13.91
CA LEU A 85 -2.25 -12.31 -15.24
C LEU A 85 -0.72 -12.40 -15.23
N SER A 86 -0.06 -11.71 -14.28
CA SER A 86 1.39 -11.80 -14.12
C SER A 86 1.83 -13.23 -13.86
N SER A 87 1.09 -13.98 -13.04
CA SER A 87 1.38 -15.38 -12.73
C SER A 87 1.31 -16.27 -13.96
N ILE A 88 0.37 -16.04 -14.87
CA ILE A 88 0.26 -16.78 -16.13
C ILE A 88 1.46 -16.47 -17.05
N ILE A 89 1.83 -15.20 -17.17
CA ILE A 89 2.97 -14.76 -18.01
C ILE A 89 4.27 -15.37 -17.49
N PHE A 90 4.48 -15.35 -16.16
CA PHE A 90 5.73 -15.80 -15.55
C PHE A 90 5.91 -17.32 -15.54
N ILE A 91 4.85 -18.11 -15.63
CA ILE A 91 4.95 -19.57 -15.78
C ILE A 91 5.64 -19.96 -17.09
N SER A 92 5.38 -19.23 -18.17
CA SER A 92 5.91 -19.53 -19.50
C SER A 92 7.38 -19.14 -19.67
N SER A 93 7.98 -18.45 -18.68
CA SER A 93 9.34 -17.95 -18.81
C SER A 93 10.40 -19.01 -18.51
N SER A 94 11.39 -19.13 -19.40
CA SER A 94 12.57 -19.96 -19.20
C SER A 94 13.59 -19.36 -18.22
N VAL A 95 13.47 -18.07 -17.89
CA VAL A 95 14.39 -17.34 -17.04
C VAL A 95 14.09 -17.57 -15.56
N SER A 96 15.06 -18.04 -14.80
CA SER A 96 14.90 -18.41 -13.38
C SER A 96 14.43 -17.25 -12.50
N VAL A 97 14.91 -16.04 -12.75
CA VAL A 97 14.50 -14.82 -11.99
C VAL A 97 13.02 -14.52 -12.24
N ILE A 98 12.56 -14.65 -13.48
CA ILE A 98 11.15 -14.40 -13.82
C ILE A 98 10.24 -15.44 -13.16
N ARG A 99 10.71 -16.69 -13.05
CA ARG A 99 9.99 -17.74 -12.30
C ARG A 99 9.84 -17.40 -10.81
N ALA A 100 10.81 -16.73 -10.22
CA ALA A 100 10.72 -16.32 -8.81
C ALA A 100 9.56 -15.35 -8.57
N PHE A 101 9.16 -14.53 -9.54
CA PHE A 101 8.03 -13.60 -9.42
C PHE A 101 6.67 -14.29 -9.27
N ARG A 102 6.58 -15.62 -9.53
CA ARG A 102 5.36 -16.38 -9.21
C ARG A 102 4.94 -16.27 -7.74
N ILE A 103 5.86 -15.92 -6.83
CA ILE A 103 5.56 -15.70 -5.42
C ILE A 103 4.57 -14.54 -5.20
N PHE A 104 4.53 -13.56 -6.12
CA PHE A 104 3.59 -12.44 -6.00
C PHE A 104 2.12 -12.84 -6.04
N ARG A 105 1.80 -14.06 -6.52
CA ARG A 105 0.43 -14.57 -6.43
C ARG A 105 -0.07 -14.74 -4.98
N LEU A 106 0.84 -14.85 -3.99
CA LEU A 106 0.47 -14.85 -2.58
C LEU A 106 -0.17 -13.54 -2.15
N LEU A 107 0.13 -12.44 -2.85
CA LEU A 107 -0.52 -11.15 -2.63
C LEU A 107 -2.02 -11.18 -2.96
N LYS A 108 -2.50 -12.20 -3.69
CA LYS A 108 -3.94 -12.44 -3.88
C LYS A 108 -4.69 -12.52 -2.55
N ALA A 109 -4.02 -12.98 -1.48
CA ALA A 109 -4.59 -12.96 -0.14
C ALA A 109 -5.05 -11.54 0.29
N LEU A 110 -4.36 -10.48 -0.15
CA LEU A 110 -4.77 -9.10 0.15
C LEU A 110 -6.10 -8.73 -0.51
N ALA A 111 -6.38 -9.29 -1.70
CA ALA A 111 -7.64 -9.06 -2.41
C ALA A 111 -8.79 -9.93 -1.88
N GLU A 112 -8.49 -11.03 -1.19
CA GLU A 112 -9.50 -11.99 -0.76
C GLU A 112 -9.94 -11.80 0.70
N PHE A 113 -9.08 -11.23 1.57
CA PHE A 113 -9.40 -11.00 2.97
C PHE A 113 -9.85 -9.57 3.22
N PRO A 114 -11.13 -9.32 3.58
CA PRO A 114 -11.66 -7.97 3.80
C PRO A 114 -10.87 -7.17 4.84
N GLU A 115 -10.39 -7.82 5.89
CA GLU A 115 -9.60 -7.20 6.95
C GLU A 115 -8.27 -6.64 6.40
N LEU A 116 -7.62 -7.40 5.52
CA LEU A 116 -6.38 -6.96 4.86
C LEU A 116 -6.67 -5.85 3.85
N GLN A 117 -7.79 -5.92 3.12
CA GLN A 117 -8.22 -4.84 2.21
C GLN A 117 -8.43 -3.52 2.96
N ILE A 118 -9.11 -3.55 4.11
CA ILE A 118 -9.32 -2.38 4.96
C ILE A 118 -7.99 -1.82 5.43
N LEU A 119 -7.10 -2.68 5.94
CA LEU A 119 -5.79 -2.28 6.42
C LEU A 119 -4.97 -1.60 5.32
N VAL A 120 -4.80 -2.26 4.17
CA VAL A 120 -4.02 -1.73 3.05
C VAL A 120 -4.66 -0.47 2.47
N SER A 121 -5.99 -0.43 2.31
CA SER A 121 -6.71 0.75 1.83
C SER A 121 -6.53 1.94 2.76
N SER A 122 -6.52 1.72 4.07
CA SER A 122 -6.27 2.77 5.06
C SER A 122 -4.85 3.31 4.98
N MET A 123 -3.86 2.42 4.80
CA MET A 123 -2.47 2.81 4.59
C MET A 123 -2.30 3.63 3.29
N LEU A 124 -2.92 3.18 2.19
CA LEU A 124 -2.83 3.89 0.91
C LEU A 124 -3.52 5.27 0.95
N LYS A 125 -4.62 5.39 1.69
CA LYS A 125 -5.32 6.68 1.90
C LYS A 125 -4.50 7.68 2.70
N ALA A 126 -3.57 7.24 3.54
CA ALA A 126 -2.68 8.12 4.30
C ALA A 126 -1.53 8.70 3.44
N ILE A 127 -1.15 8.04 2.32
CA ILE A 127 -0.03 8.49 1.48
C ILE A 127 -0.20 9.93 0.96
N PRO A 128 -1.37 10.35 0.44
CA PRO A 128 -1.53 11.70 -0.07
C PRO A 128 -1.28 12.82 0.95
N SER A 129 -1.67 12.60 2.21
CA SER A 129 -1.45 13.59 3.28
C SER A 129 0.04 13.76 3.61
N MET A 130 0.83 12.71 3.37
CA MET A 130 2.28 12.68 3.64
C MET A 130 3.13 13.06 2.42
N SER A 131 2.52 13.24 1.25
CA SER A 131 3.24 13.36 -0.03
C SER A 131 4.26 14.51 -0.05
N TRP A 132 3.95 15.65 0.55
CA TRP A 132 4.87 16.80 0.65
C TRP A 132 6.09 16.52 1.52
N ALA A 133 5.90 15.78 2.61
CA ALA A 133 7.02 15.38 3.48
C ALA A 133 7.91 14.33 2.81
N LEU A 134 7.31 13.37 2.08
CA LEU A 134 8.06 12.40 1.29
C LEU A 134 8.81 13.07 0.13
N LEU A 135 8.20 14.06 -0.52
CA LEU A 135 8.88 14.86 -1.56
C LEU A 135 10.07 15.62 -0.98
N LEU A 136 9.90 16.26 0.18
CA LEU A 136 11.00 16.94 0.87
C LEU A 136 12.12 15.96 1.20
N LEU A 137 11.78 14.80 1.74
CA LEU A 137 12.74 13.74 2.04
C LEU A 137 13.51 13.32 0.77
N PHE A 138 12.81 13.09 -0.33
CA PHE A 138 13.43 12.75 -1.62
C PHE A 138 14.39 13.84 -2.11
N ILE A 139 14.02 15.12 -1.98
CA ILE A 139 14.87 16.25 -2.34
C ILE A 139 16.14 16.28 -1.49
N ILE A 140 16.02 16.04 -0.17
CA ILE A 140 17.17 15.96 0.73
C ILE A 140 18.11 14.83 0.28
N PHE A 141 17.56 13.64 0.03
CA PHE A 141 18.33 12.50 -0.45
C PHE A 141 19.05 12.80 -1.76
N TYR A 142 18.35 13.42 -2.70
CA TYR A 142 18.93 13.75 -4.01
C TYR A 142 20.07 14.75 -3.89
N ILE A 143 19.86 15.85 -3.14
CA ILE A 143 20.90 16.89 -2.93
C ILE A 143 22.13 16.27 -2.25
N PHE A 144 21.94 15.54 -1.16
CA PHE A 144 23.04 14.90 -0.44
C PHE A 144 23.65 13.76 -1.27
N GLY A 145 22.86 13.03 -2.05
CA GLY A 145 23.37 12.00 -2.95
C GLY A 145 24.31 12.56 -4.02
N VAL A 146 23.91 13.65 -4.68
CA VAL A 146 24.76 14.35 -5.68
C VAL A 146 26.00 14.92 -5.02
N PHE A 147 25.85 15.57 -3.88
CA PHE A 147 27.02 16.12 -3.14
C PHE A 147 27.98 15.02 -2.70
N GLY A 148 27.45 13.93 -2.11
CA GLY A 148 28.25 12.78 -1.68
C GLY A 148 28.99 12.10 -2.82
N SER A 149 28.32 11.88 -3.96
CA SER A 149 28.94 11.34 -5.16
C SER A 149 30.06 12.24 -5.70
N THR A 150 29.85 13.55 -5.70
CA THR A 150 30.86 14.51 -6.16
C THR A 150 32.06 14.59 -5.23
N MET A 151 31.84 14.53 -3.91
CA MET A 151 32.91 14.73 -2.92
C MET A 151 33.65 13.45 -2.60
N TYR A 152 32.97 12.31 -2.58
CA TYR A 152 33.55 11.06 -2.07
C TYR A 152 33.62 9.95 -3.13
N GLY A 153 32.95 10.14 -4.30
CA GLY A 153 32.77 9.09 -5.30
C GLY A 153 34.10 8.54 -5.85
N ASP A 154 35.11 9.37 -6.09
CA ASP A 154 36.39 8.95 -6.61
C ASP A 154 37.17 8.10 -5.58
N THR A 155 37.03 8.40 -4.30
CA THR A 155 37.77 7.72 -3.22
C THR A 155 37.04 6.52 -2.66
N PHE A 156 35.70 6.58 -2.62
CA PHE A 156 34.79 5.56 -2.09
C PHE A 156 33.74 5.16 -3.13
N PRO A 157 34.15 4.58 -4.29
CA PRO A 157 33.21 4.28 -5.38
C PRO A 157 32.13 3.24 -5.00
N GLU A 158 32.41 2.36 -4.03
CA GLU A 158 31.43 1.39 -3.54
C GLU A 158 30.25 2.03 -2.78
N LEU A 159 30.48 3.20 -2.16
CA LEU A 159 29.48 3.92 -1.35
C LEU A 159 28.87 5.09 -2.12
N PHE A 160 29.66 5.84 -2.89
CA PHE A 160 29.30 7.11 -3.50
C PHE A 160 29.68 7.22 -4.98
N GLY A 161 30.00 6.12 -5.68
CA GLY A 161 30.49 6.13 -7.06
C GLY A 161 29.49 6.64 -8.09
N ASP A 162 28.21 6.49 -7.81
CA ASP A 162 27.11 7.03 -8.61
C ASP A 162 25.95 7.51 -7.72
N ILE A 163 24.95 8.14 -8.33
CA ILE A 163 23.81 8.67 -7.60
C ILE A 163 22.98 7.58 -6.94
N GLY A 164 22.82 6.42 -7.60
CA GLY A 164 22.04 5.29 -7.07
C GLY A 164 22.70 4.69 -5.83
N GLY A 165 24.01 4.41 -5.91
CA GLY A 165 24.83 3.96 -4.78
C GLY A 165 24.84 4.96 -3.64
N SER A 166 25.00 6.24 -3.95
CA SER A 166 24.93 7.33 -2.96
C SER A 166 23.60 7.39 -2.24
N MET A 167 22.48 7.30 -2.97
CA MET A 167 21.14 7.29 -2.35
C MET A 167 20.92 6.04 -1.49
N PHE A 168 21.45 4.89 -1.91
CA PHE A 168 21.37 3.67 -1.10
C PHE A 168 22.21 3.79 0.19
N THR A 169 23.43 4.31 0.09
CA THR A 169 24.28 4.59 1.26
C THR A 169 23.61 5.57 2.21
N LEU A 170 23.00 6.64 1.68
CA LEU A 170 22.25 7.58 2.49
C LEU A 170 21.00 6.96 3.13
N PHE A 171 20.32 6.03 2.45
CA PHE A 171 19.23 5.26 3.04
C PHE A 171 19.72 4.43 4.24
N GLN A 172 20.87 3.79 4.12
CA GLN A 172 21.53 3.07 5.21
C GLN A 172 21.86 4.02 6.37
N VAL A 173 22.39 5.21 6.09
CA VAL A 173 22.69 6.25 7.10
C VAL A 173 21.42 6.70 7.81
N MET A 174 20.32 6.95 7.06
CA MET A 174 19.02 7.37 7.61
C MET A 174 18.42 6.32 8.53
N THR A 175 18.56 5.04 8.20
CA THR A 175 18.06 3.92 9.03
C THR A 175 18.98 3.59 10.22
N PHE A 176 20.05 4.34 10.40
CA PHE A 176 21.07 4.15 11.43
C PHE A 176 21.78 2.79 11.36
N GLU A 177 21.70 2.09 10.22
CA GLU A 177 22.35 0.80 10.04
C GLU A 177 23.84 1.02 9.77
N SER A 178 24.69 0.65 10.73
CA SER A 178 26.18 0.70 10.68
C SER A 178 26.75 2.02 10.12
N TRP A 179 25.96 3.10 10.12
CA TRP A 179 26.33 4.37 9.47
C TRP A 179 27.67 4.94 9.94
N ALA A 180 27.95 4.82 11.26
CA ALA A 180 29.18 5.36 11.82
C ALA A 180 30.40 4.49 11.46
N THR A 181 30.26 3.15 11.56
CA THR A 181 31.38 2.21 11.42
C THR A 181 31.68 1.85 9.96
N ALA A 182 30.63 1.67 9.15
CA ALA A 182 30.79 1.22 7.78
C ALA A 182 30.86 2.38 6.76
N VAL A 183 30.34 3.57 7.11
CA VAL A 183 30.26 4.69 6.18
C VAL A 183 31.05 5.89 6.67
N ALA A 184 30.64 6.51 7.80
CA ALA A 184 31.20 7.80 8.19
C ALA A 184 32.67 7.71 8.62
N ARG A 185 33.05 6.74 9.45
CA ARG A 185 34.44 6.63 9.96
C ARG A 185 35.46 6.36 8.88
N PRO A 186 35.26 5.41 7.93
CA PRO A 186 36.21 5.21 6.82
C PRO A 186 36.39 6.47 5.97
N ILE A 187 35.33 7.24 5.74
CA ILE A 187 35.41 8.49 4.98
C ILE A 187 36.15 9.58 5.78
N MET A 188 35.92 9.65 7.10
CA MET A 188 36.64 10.58 7.99
C MET A 188 38.13 10.31 8.10
N GLU A 189 38.62 9.09 7.85
CA GLU A 189 40.03 8.78 7.80
C GLU A 189 40.76 9.50 6.64
N VAL A 190 40.01 9.89 5.60
CA VAL A 190 40.55 10.62 4.43
C VAL A 190 40.07 12.08 4.41
N TYR A 191 38.84 12.33 4.86
CA TYR A 191 38.20 13.64 4.85
C TYR A 191 37.81 14.04 6.27
N ASP A 192 38.64 14.72 7.01
CA ASP A 192 38.47 15.07 8.45
C ASP A 192 37.13 15.69 8.80
N TYR A 193 36.52 16.48 7.90
CA TYR A 193 35.25 17.17 8.13
C TYR A 193 34.02 16.44 7.59
N ALA A 194 34.14 15.20 7.10
CA ALA A 194 33.02 14.43 6.56
C ALA A 194 31.89 14.22 7.60
N TRP A 195 32.21 14.20 8.90
CA TRP A 195 31.22 14.08 9.95
C TRP A 195 30.14 15.17 9.88
N ILE A 196 30.47 16.39 9.42
CA ILE A 196 29.53 17.50 9.28
C ILE A 196 28.46 17.16 8.25
N TYR A 197 28.85 16.57 7.11
CA TYR A 197 27.94 16.11 6.07
C TYR A 197 26.95 15.09 6.61
N PHE A 198 27.42 14.05 7.29
CA PHE A 198 26.57 13.01 7.85
C PHE A 198 25.68 13.55 8.97
N LEU A 199 26.21 14.40 9.83
CA LEU A 199 25.43 15.01 10.94
C LEU A 199 24.27 15.84 10.40
N ILE A 200 24.54 16.72 9.42
CA ILE A 200 23.48 17.55 8.81
C ILE A 200 22.43 16.68 8.12
N PHE A 201 22.86 15.66 7.36
CA PHE A 201 21.95 14.73 6.71
C PHE A 201 21.04 14.01 7.71
N ILE A 202 21.62 13.46 8.79
CA ILE A 202 20.88 12.76 9.84
C ILE A 202 19.89 13.70 10.52
N LEU A 203 20.28 14.92 10.88
CA LEU A 203 19.40 15.87 11.51
C LEU A 203 18.22 16.26 10.61
N LEU A 204 18.47 16.56 9.34
CA LEU A 204 17.43 16.92 8.39
C LEU A 204 16.45 15.76 8.15
N THR A 205 16.97 14.55 7.96
CA THR A 205 16.13 13.37 7.72
C THR A 205 15.36 12.95 8.98
N ALA A 206 16.00 12.99 10.16
CA ALA A 206 15.34 12.70 11.43
C ALA A 206 14.19 13.66 11.73
N ILE A 207 14.38 14.97 11.52
CA ILE A 207 13.32 15.98 11.69
C ILE A 207 12.19 15.73 10.70
N THR A 208 12.50 15.41 9.43
CA THR A 208 11.50 15.13 8.40
C THR A 208 10.69 13.87 8.73
N LEU A 209 11.35 12.80 9.16
CA LEU A 209 10.69 11.55 9.59
C LEU A 209 9.80 11.76 10.82
N LEU A 210 10.27 12.55 11.79
CA LEU A 210 9.48 12.89 12.97
C LEU A 210 8.22 13.65 12.59
N ASN A 211 8.31 14.60 11.66
CA ASN A 211 7.16 15.35 11.14
C ASN A 211 6.16 14.41 10.40
N VAL A 212 6.64 13.44 9.64
CA VAL A 212 5.81 12.40 9.02
C VAL A 212 5.08 11.59 10.08
N MET A 213 5.80 11.13 11.11
CA MET A 213 5.21 10.34 12.20
C MET A 213 4.13 11.13 12.96
N VAL A 214 4.40 12.39 13.29
CA VAL A 214 3.41 13.28 13.93
C VAL A 214 2.20 13.48 13.03
N GLY A 215 2.40 13.68 11.73
CA GLY A 215 1.32 13.79 10.75
C GLY A 215 0.40 12.57 10.74
N ILE A 216 0.94 11.35 10.74
CA ILE A 216 0.18 10.10 10.82
C ILE A 216 -0.65 10.03 12.10
N VAL A 217 -0.04 10.36 13.24
CA VAL A 217 -0.73 10.32 14.54
C VAL A 217 -1.87 11.34 14.58
N VAL A 218 -1.63 12.56 14.12
CA VAL A 218 -2.67 13.62 14.09
C VAL A 218 -3.84 13.21 13.19
N GLU A 219 -3.56 12.64 12.01
CA GLU A 219 -4.60 12.16 11.10
C GLU A 219 -5.39 10.98 11.69
N ALA A 220 -4.71 10.02 12.32
CA ALA A 220 -5.36 8.90 12.99
C ALA A 220 -6.27 9.37 14.14
N VAL A 221 -5.81 10.32 14.96
CA VAL A 221 -6.63 10.91 16.04
C VAL A 221 -7.80 11.71 15.46
N GLY A 222 -7.58 12.43 14.36
CA GLY A 222 -8.62 13.18 13.65
C GLY A 222 -9.74 12.29 13.15
N THR A 223 -9.41 11.18 12.50
CA THR A 223 -10.39 10.21 11.98
C THR A 223 -11.19 9.53 13.09
N ILE A 224 -10.51 9.12 14.18
CA ILE A 224 -11.18 8.53 15.35
C ILE A 224 -12.13 9.55 16.00
N SER A 225 -11.68 10.80 16.18
CA SER A 225 -12.48 11.86 16.76
C SER A 225 -13.72 12.18 15.93
N ALA A 226 -13.59 12.20 14.60
CA ALA A 226 -14.72 12.38 13.68
C ALA A 226 -15.73 11.23 13.80
N ALA A 227 -15.29 10.00 13.81
CA ALA A 227 -16.15 8.82 13.96
C ALA A 227 -16.87 8.78 15.31
N VAL A 228 -16.20 9.17 16.40
CA VAL A 228 -16.82 9.27 17.74
C VAL A 228 -17.88 10.36 17.77
N LYS A 229 -17.61 11.54 17.18
CA LYS A 229 -18.60 12.62 17.09
C LYS A 229 -19.83 12.23 16.28
N GLU A 230 -19.62 11.56 15.15
CA GLU A 230 -20.71 11.07 14.30
C GLU A 230 -21.59 10.05 15.06
N ARG A 231 -20.96 9.13 15.77
CA ARG A 231 -21.67 8.16 16.60
C ARG A 231 -22.45 8.83 17.73
N GLN A 232 -21.85 9.79 18.42
CA GLN A 232 -22.53 10.56 19.48
C GLN A 232 -23.69 11.37 18.93
N ALA A 233 -23.56 11.98 17.74
CA ALA A 233 -24.64 12.69 17.08
C ALA A 233 -25.79 11.75 16.68
N ALA A 234 -25.48 10.56 16.17
CA ALA A 234 -26.48 9.54 15.84
C ALA A 234 -27.22 9.03 17.09
N GLU A 235 -26.48 8.75 18.18
CA GLU A 235 -27.07 8.34 19.46
C GLU A 235 -27.93 9.46 20.07
N ALA A 236 -27.51 10.72 19.96
CA ALA A 236 -28.29 11.86 20.41
C ALA A 236 -29.57 12.04 19.60
N ALA A 237 -29.52 11.88 18.29
CA ALA A 237 -30.67 11.94 17.40
C ALA A 237 -31.65 10.78 17.65
N GLU A 238 -31.16 9.58 17.96
CA GLU A 238 -32.00 8.42 18.31
C GLU A 238 -32.71 8.60 19.64
N ASN A 239 -32.07 9.21 20.63
CA ASN A 239 -32.59 9.45 21.97
C ASN A 239 -33.37 10.78 22.09
N ALA A 240 -33.42 11.60 21.02
CA ALA A 240 -34.16 12.86 21.04
C ALA A 240 -35.65 12.62 21.17
N SER A 241 -36.32 13.42 22.02
CA SER A 241 -37.77 13.39 22.15
C SER A 241 -38.43 13.77 20.83
N PRO A 242 -39.73 13.35 20.59
CA PRO A 242 -40.45 13.72 19.37
C PRO A 242 -40.47 15.22 19.11
N GLU A 243 -40.58 16.03 20.15
CA GLU A 243 -40.58 17.50 20.07
C GLU A 243 -39.24 18.07 19.60
N VAL A 244 -38.13 17.48 20.04
CA VAL A 244 -36.76 17.88 19.60
C VAL A 244 -36.54 17.50 18.16
N ARG A 245 -36.98 16.31 17.73
CA ARG A 245 -36.88 15.88 16.33
C ARG A 245 -37.63 16.79 15.38
N GLU A 246 -38.85 17.18 15.76
CA GLU A 246 -39.69 18.11 14.98
C GLU A 246 -39.04 19.50 14.89
N ALA A 247 -38.45 19.98 15.98
CA ALA A 247 -37.69 21.25 15.99
C ALA A 247 -36.45 21.20 15.09
N ASP A 248 -35.67 20.11 15.11
CA ASP A 248 -34.51 19.92 14.28
C ASP A 248 -34.86 19.83 12.77
N GLU A 249 -36.01 19.17 12.44
CA GLU A 249 -36.52 19.11 11.07
C GLU A 249 -36.90 20.49 10.56
N ILE A 250 -37.63 21.29 11.39
CA ILE A 250 -38.01 22.68 11.04
C ILE A 250 -36.76 23.55 10.87
N GLU A 251 -35.76 23.40 11.74
CA GLU A 251 -34.49 24.16 11.61
C GLU A 251 -33.72 23.79 10.33
N ALA A 252 -33.68 22.51 9.97
CA ALA A 252 -33.07 22.05 8.73
C ALA A 252 -33.76 22.61 7.48
N GLU A 253 -35.11 22.65 7.49
CA GLU A 253 -35.92 23.21 6.41
C GLU A 253 -35.67 24.74 6.26
N ILE A 254 -35.65 25.46 7.38
CA ILE A 254 -35.32 26.90 7.41
C ILE A 254 -33.92 27.14 6.82
N ARG A 255 -32.90 26.37 7.20
CA ARG A 255 -31.53 26.52 6.66
C ARG A 255 -31.49 26.25 5.16
N GLN A 256 -32.23 25.27 4.68
CA GLN A 256 -32.31 24.97 3.25
C GLN A 256 -32.97 26.13 2.46
N HIS A 257 -34.04 26.72 2.98
CA HIS A 257 -34.66 27.87 2.35
C HIS A 257 -33.77 29.12 2.38
N LEU A 258 -33.07 29.36 3.48
CA LEU A 258 -32.09 30.46 3.57
C LEU A 258 -30.98 30.32 2.52
N ALA A 259 -30.38 29.11 2.35
CA ALA A 259 -29.38 28.85 1.36
C ALA A 259 -29.91 29.05 -0.08
N GLN A 260 -31.17 28.69 -0.37
CA GLN A 260 -31.81 28.98 -1.66
C GLN A 260 -31.99 30.48 -1.90
N ILE A 261 -32.41 31.24 -0.88
CA ILE A 261 -32.54 32.70 -0.97
C ILE A 261 -31.18 33.36 -1.22
N GLU A 262 -30.13 32.95 -0.49
CA GLU A 262 -28.78 33.45 -0.70
C GLU A 262 -28.28 33.19 -2.12
N ALA A 263 -28.49 31.97 -2.64
CA ALA A 263 -28.13 31.64 -4.01
C ALA A 263 -28.86 32.49 -5.05
N LEU A 264 -30.16 32.76 -4.84
CA LEU A 264 -30.97 33.63 -5.72
C LEU A 264 -30.52 35.10 -5.63
N LEU A 265 -30.11 35.60 -4.47
CA LEU A 265 -29.57 36.94 -4.29
C LEU A 265 -28.20 37.11 -4.96
N GLU A 266 -27.35 36.09 -4.93
CA GLU A 266 -26.07 36.11 -5.65
C GLU A 266 -26.26 36.16 -7.18
N VAL A 267 -27.23 35.42 -7.71
CA VAL A 267 -27.55 35.48 -9.15
C VAL A 267 -28.10 36.85 -9.55
N ARG A 268 -28.88 37.50 -8.68
CA ARG A 268 -29.42 38.86 -8.95
C ARG A 268 -28.37 39.95 -8.92
N ASN A 269 -27.29 39.75 -8.16
CA ASN A 269 -26.23 40.76 -7.99
C ASN A 269 -25.08 40.61 -9.03
N ARG A 270 -25.20 39.64 -9.94
CA ARG A 270 -24.37 39.50 -11.14
C ARG A 270 -25.07 40.08 -12.37
#